data_9edff66b63eaa525e7bb984374d1231a
#
_entry.id   9edff66b63eaa525e7bb984374d1231a
#
_cell.length_a   1.000
_cell.length_b   1.000
_cell.length_c   1.000
_cell.angle_alpha   90.00
_cell.angle_beta   90.00
_cell.angle_gamma   90.00
#
_symmetry.space_group_name_H-M   'P 1'
#
loop_
_entity.id
_entity.type
_entity.pdbx_description
1 polymer ?
#
loop_
_entity_poly.entity_id
_entity_poly.type
_entity_poly.pdbx_seq_one_letter_code
_entity_poly.pdbx_strand_id
1 'polypeptide(L)'
;MQSIGKLLPIEGYQVKIKQIPTADYTLSLTHFYQPLIGMEAIILYLTLYNETQIQRESTVQTHHALMNYLNVSLDSIYKARLKLEGIGLLKTYRHQLETTNVYTYELQRPFSPKEFLHDDMLSQLLLHQLGDEKYSLLKKQFDPTHQKHQGINITAAFYVVFETVKPSIEVDRLEN
;
A
#
# COMPACT_ATOMS: atom_id res chain seq x y z
N MET A 1 -29.30 -5.44 -15.41
CA MET A 1 -28.27 -5.68 -14.38
C MET A 1 -26.93 -5.75 -15.09
N GLN A 2 -26.19 -4.67 -15.13
CA GLN A 2 -24.83 -4.68 -15.70
C GLN A 2 -23.98 -5.57 -14.78
N SER A 3 -23.53 -6.68 -15.34
CA SER A 3 -22.48 -7.49 -14.74
C SER A 3 -21.23 -6.62 -14.58
N ILE A 4 -21.01 -6.07 -13.39
CA ILE A 4 -19.83 -5.31 -13.08
C ILE A 4 -18.65 -6.27 -13.18
N GLY A 5 -18.04 -6.28 -14.40
CA GLY A 5 -16.66 -6.63 -14.62
C GLY A 5 -16.21 -8.03 -14.22
N LYS A 6 -16.83 -9.09 -14.74
CA LYS A 6 -16.12 -10.37 -14.78
C LYS A 6 -14.89 -10.21 -15.66
N LEU A 7 -13.74 -10.31 -15.02
CA LEU A 7 -12.45 -10.38 -15.68
C LEU A 7 -12.40 -11.58 -16.62
N LEU A 8 -11.88 -11.40 -17.84
CA LEU A 8 -11.71 -12.47 -18.82
C LEU A 8 -10.23 -12.83 -18.99
N PRO A 9 -9.91 -14.13 -19.22
CA PRO A 9 -8.51 -14.56 -19.36
C PRO A 9 -7.73 -13.86 -20.47
N ILE A 10 -8.42 -13.50 -21.55
CA ILE A 10 -7.81 -12.83 -22.73
C ILE A 10 -7.55 -11.35 -22.50
N GLU A 11 -8.18 -10.75 -21.50
CA GLU A 11 -7.96 -9.34 -21.20
C GLU A 11 -6.55 -9.12 -20.67
N GLY A 12 -5.93 -8.06 -21.18
CA GLY A 12 -4.56 -7.70 -20.83
C GLY A 12 -4.48 -6.88 -19.56
N TYR A 13 -3.30 -6.87 -18.98
CA TYR A 13 -2.96 -5.95 -17.89
C TYR A 13 -1.52 -5.45 -18.04
N GLN A 14 -1.27 -4.31 -17.46
CA GLN A 14 0.05 -3.72 -17.25
C GLN A 14 0.17 -3.28 -15.80
N VAL A 15 1.38 -3.27 -15.27
CA VAL A 15 1.64 -2.89 -13.87
C VAL A 15 2.41 -1.59 -13.82
N LYS A 16 1.99 -0.70 -12.93
CA LYS A 16 2.71 0.53 -12.59
C LYS A 16 2.96 0.58 -11.10
N ILE A 17 4.11 1.12 -10.71
CA ILE A 17 4.45 1.39 -9.33
C ILE A 17 4.35 2.90 -9.12
N LYS A 18 3.52 3.32 -8.16
CA LYS A 18 3.40 4.73 -7.82
C LYS A 18 4.57 5.23 -6.97
N GLN A 19 4.96 4.43 -5.99
CA GLN A 19 6.07 4.72 -5.09
C GLN A 19 6.85 3.45 -4.84
N ILE A 20 8.18 3.57 -4.84
CA ILE A 20 9.07 2.43 -4.54
C ILE A 20 8.84 2.02 -3.08
N PRO A 21 8.57 0.73 -2.81
CA PRO A 21 8.45 0.23 -1.45
C PRO A 21 9.72 0.45 -0.63
N THR A 22 9.56 0.59 0.67
CA THR A 22 10.69 0.62 1.62
C THR A 22 11.37 -0.74 1.69
N ALA A 23 12.62 -0.80 2.22
CA ALA A 23 13.38 -2.04 2.28
C ALA A 23 12.71 -3.15 3.09
N ASP A 24 11.85 -2.80 4.03
CA ASP A 24 11.13 -3.72 4.92
C ASP A 24 9.70 -4.04 4.47
N TYR A 25 9.36 -3.73 3.23
CA TYR A 25 7.97 -3.90 2.73
C TYR A 25 7.45 -5.33 2.79
N THR A 26 8.32 -6.33 2.65
CA THR A 26 7.93 -7.74 2.75
C THR A 26 7.49 -8.11 4.16
N LEU A 27 8.14 -7.56 5.17
CA LEU A 27 7.74 -7.74 6.57
C LEU A 27 6.35 -7.12 6.83
N SER A 28 6.12 -5.92 6.33
CA SER A 28 4.79 -5.29 6.41
C SER A 28 3.72 -6.15 5.74
N LEU A 29 3.99 -6.65 4.54
CA LEU A 29 3.05 -7.48 3.81
C LEU A 29 2.72 -8.77 4.54
N THR A 30 3.70 -9.48 5.08
CA THR A 30 3.49 -10.79 5.69
C THR A 30 2.90 -10.73 7.11
N HIS A 31 3.29 -9.73 7.90
CA HIS A 31 2.92 -9.69 9.32
C HIS A 31 1.84 -8.66 9.66
N PHE A 32 1.56 -7.73 8.76
CA PHE A 32 0.54 -6.69 8.98
C PHE A 32 -0.63 -6.81 8.00
N TYR A 33 -0.36 -6.91 6.71
CA TYR A 33 -1.40 -7.02 5.69
C TYR A 33 -1.96 -8.44 5.52
N GLN A 34 -1.08 -9.45 5.47
CA GLN A 34 -1.49 -10.83 5.22
C GLN A 34 -2.52 -11.37 6.21
N PRO A 35 -2.43 -11.08 7.52
CA PRO A 35 -3.48 -11.50 8.46
C PRO A 35 -4.87 -10.99 8.10
N LEU A 36 -4.96 -9.87 7.39
CA LEU A 36 -6.22 -9.24 7.01
C LEU A 36 -6.74 -9.68 5.64
N ILE A 37 -5.86 -9.84 4.68
CA ILE A 37 -6.24 -10.08 3.28
C ILE A 37 -5.88 -11.48 2.75
N GLY A 38 -5.13 -12.26 3.50
CA GLY A 38 -4.73 -13.62 3.14
C GLY A 38 -3.55 -13.70 2.19
N MET A 39 -3.01 -14.91 2.05
CA MET A 39 -1.78 -15.14 1.30
C MET A 39 -1.94 -14.96 -0.21
N GLU A 40 -3.09 -15.30 -0.80
CA GLU A 40 -3.29 -15.16 -2.25
C GLU A 40 -3.18 -13.70 -2.69
N ALA A 41 -3.76 -12.77 -1.92
CA ALA A 41 -3.65 -11.33 -2.20
C ALA A 41 -2.20 -10.84 -2.07
N ILE A 42 -1.47 -11.30 -1.05
CA ILE A 42 -0.06 -10.94 -0.86
C ILE A 42 0.80 -11.48 -2.00
N ILE A 43 0.60 -12.72 -2.42
CA ILE A 43 1.36 -13.30 -3.53
C ILE A 43 1.02 -12.59 -4.85
N LEU A 44 -0.24 -12.22 -5.07
CA LEU A 44 -0.61 -11.40 -6.23
C LEU A 44 0.17 -10.07 -6.23
N TYR A 45 0.21 -9.37 -5.11
CA TYR A 45 0.97 -8.11 -4.99
C TYR A 45 2.45 -8.32 -5.33
N LEU A 46 3.09 -9.31 -4.72
CA LEU A 46 4.51 -9.61 -4.93
C LEU A 46 4.81 -10.02 -6.38
N THR A 47 3.93 -10.82 -6.98
CA THR A 47 4.07 -11.23 -8.38
C THR A 47 4.01 -10.03 -9.32
N LEU A 48 3.02 -9.17 -9.15
CA LEU A 48 2.88 -7.94 -9.95
C LEU A 48 4.07 -6.99 -9.73
N TYR A 49 4.53 -6.85 -8.51
CA TYR A 49 5.71 -6.04 -8.19
C TYR A 49 6.97 -6.58 -8.90
N ASN A 50 7.21 -7.87 -8.80
CA ASN A 50 8.38 -8.50 -9.40
C ASN A 50 8.33 -8.47 -10.94
N GLU A 51 7.16 -8.52 -11.55
CA GLU A 51 7.03 -8.34 -12.99
C GLU A 51 7.60 -6.99 -13.45
N THR A 52 7.40 -5.93 -12.68
CA THR A 52 7.99 -4.62 -13.00
C THR A 52 9.51 -4.58 -12.93
N GLN A 53 10.11 -5.48 -12.16
CA GLN A 53 11.56 -5.60 -12.04
C GLN A 53 12.19 -6.41 -13.19
N ILE A 54 11.43 -7.32 -13.78
CA ILE A 54 11.88 -8.17 -14.89
C ILE A 54 11.73 -7.44 -16.23
N GLN A 55 10.63 -6.72 -16.41
CA GLN A 55 10.30 -6.02 -17.65
C GLN A 55 10.69 -4.56 -17.54
N ARG A 56 11.63 -4.12 -18.36
CA ARG A 56 12.08 -2.73 -18.42
C ARG A 56 11.10 -1.79 -19.10
N GLU A 57 10.20 -2.34 -19.92
CA GLU A 57 9.13 -1.61 -20.59
C GLU A 57 7.79 -2.21 -20.17
N SER A 58 6.78 -1.37 -20.03
CA SER A 58 5.44 -1.84 -19.64
C SER A 58 4.80 -2.61 -20.79
N THR A 59 5.05 -3.91 -20.81
CA THR A 59 4.39 -4.83 -21.75
C THR A 59 3.07 -5.29 -21.17
N VAL A 60 2.05 -5.36 -22.03
CA VAL A 60 0.75 -5.89 -21.65
C VAL A 60 0.83 -7.42 -21.63
N GLN A 61 0.47 -8.00 -20.48
CA GLN A 61 0.35 -9.44 -20.28
C GLN A 61 -1.12 -9.82 -20.27
N THR A 62 -1.44 -11.09 -20.56
CA THR A 62 -2.81 -11.59 -20.39
C THR A 62 -3.04 -12.09 -18.97
N HIS A 63 -4.30 -12.05 -18.52
CA HIS A 63 -4.65 -12.66 -17.24
C HIS A 63 -4.48 -14.18 -17.27
N HIS A 64 -4.56 -14.80 -18.46
CA HIS A 64 -4.22 -16.21 -18.61
C HIS A 64 -2.77 -16.50 -18.24
N ALA A 65 -1.82 -15.65 -18.66
CA ALA A 65 -0.42 -15.77 -18.24
C ALA A 65 -0.27 -15.61 -16.72
N LEU A 66 -0.99 -14.66 -16.12
CA LEU A 66 -0.97 -14.44 -14.68
C LEU A 66 -1.54 -15.65 -13.91
N MET A 67 -2.61 -16.28 -14.42
CA MET A 67 -3.14 -17.53 -13.87
C MET A 67 -2.09 -18.64 -13.85
N ASN A 68 -1.29 -18.75 -14.91
CA ASN A 68 -0.22 -19.75 -15.01
C ASN A 68 0.91 -19.47 -14.01
N TYR A 69 1.32 -18.20 -13.85
CA TYR A 69 2.33 -17.82 -12.86
C TYR A 69 1.89 -18.11 -11.44
N LEU A 70 0.67 -17.76 -11.11
CA LEU A 70 0.12 -17.92 -9.76
C LEU A 70 -0.39 -19.35 -9.51
N ASN A 71 -0.62 -20.12 -10.56
CA ASN A 71 -1.25 -21.44 -10.49
C ASN A 71 -2.60 -21.42 -9.74
N VAL A 72 -3.42 -20.43 -10.05
CA VAL A 72 -4.76 -20.25 -9.47
C VAL A 72 -5.78 -19.93 -10.57
N SER A 73 -7.05 -20.04 -10.22
CA SER A 73 -8.14 -19.65 -11.11
C SER A 73 -8.23 -18.14 -11.28
N LEU A 74 -8.87 -17.70 -12.36
CA LEU A 74 -9.16 -16.29 -12.58
C LEU A 74 -10.05 -15.71 -11.48
N ASP A 75 -10.98 -16.49 -10.94
CA ASP A 75 -11.84 -16.08 -9.81
C ASP A 75 -11.01 -15.78 -8.55
N SER A 76 -10.01 -16.60 -8.26
CA SER A 76 -9.05 -16.36 -7.16
C SER A 76 -8.26 -15.07 -7.38
N ILE A 77 -7.80 -14.81 -8.60
CA ILE A 77 -7.13 -13.53 -8.94
C ILE A 77 -8.06 -12.34 -8.74
N TYR A 78 -9.29 -12.46 -9.21
CA TYR A 78 -10.29 -11.40 -9.06
C TYR A 78 -10.56 -11.07 -7.58
N LYS A 79 -10.78 -12.11 -6.76
CA LYS A 79 -10.99 -11.94 -5.31
C LYS A 79 -9.77 -11.35 -4.61
N ALA A 80 -8.56 -11.81 -4.96
CA ALA A 80 -7.31 -11.26 -4.44
C ALA A 80 -7.14 -9.78 -4.81
N ARG A 81 -7.45 -9.42 -6.05
CA ARG A 81 -7.43 -8.03 -6.52
C ARG A 81 -8.35 -7.14 -5.69
N LEU A 82 -9.58 -7.57 -5.44
CA LEU A 82 -10.53 -6.81 -4.62
C LEU A 82 -10.03 -6.57 -3.21
N LYS A 83 -9.37 -7.55 -2.60
CA LYS A 83 -8.76 -7.41 -1.27
C LYS A 83 -7.62 -6.41 -1.27
N LEU A 84 -6.76 -6.43 -2.29
CA LEU A 84 -5.69 -5.44 -2.46
C LEU A 84 -6.24 -4.03 -2.65
N GLU A 85 -7.29 -3.88 -3.45
CA GLU A 85 -7.96 -2.60 -3.67
C GLU A 85 -8.56 -2.08 -2.36
N GLY A 86 -9.29 -2.93 -1.66
CA GLY A 86 -9.98 -2.57 -0.41
C GLY A 86 -9.04 -2.13 0.70
N ILE A 87 -7.84 -2.71 0.79
CA ILE A 87 -6.87 -2.34 1.83
C ILE A 87 -5.91 -1.22 1.39
N GLY A 88 -6.05 -0.72 0.17
CA GLY A 88 -5.27 0.41 -0.33
C GLY A 88 -3.89 0.06 -0.90
N LEU A 89 -3.65 -1.21 -1.24
CA LEU A 89 -2.39 -1.65 -1.87
C LEU A 89 -2.42 -1.63 -3.40
N LEU A 90 -3.58 -1.45 -4.00
CA LEU A 90 -3.78 -1.47 -5.44
C LEU A 90 -4.85 -0.47 -5.87
N LYS A 91 -4.59 0.22 -6.96
CA LYS A 91 -5.61 0.93 -7.75
C LYS A 91 -5.70 0.28 -9.12
N THR A 92 -6.91 0.02 -9.57
CA THR A 92 -7.20 -0.64 -10.83
C THR A 92 -7.90 0.31 -11.78
N TYR A 93 -7.35 0.45 -12.97
CA TYR A 93 -7.94 1.25 -14.04
C TYR A 93 -8.24 0.34 -15.24
N ARG A 94 -9.43 0.50 -15.81
CA ARG A 94 -9.85 -0.24 -16.98
C ARG A 94 -9.87 0.68 -18.20
N HIS A 95 -9.17 0.28 -19.25
CA HIS A 95 -9.19 0.92 -20.55
C HIS A 95 -9.98 0.07 -21.52
N GLN A 96 -11.11 0.56 -21.97
CA GLN A 96 -11.94 -0.13 -22.94
C GLN A 96 -11.39 0.12 -24.35
N LEU A 97 -10.98 -0.95 -25.01
CA LEU A 97 -10.61 -0.96 -26.42
C LEU A 97 -11.80 -1.49 -27.25
N GLU A 98 -11.68 -1.44 -28.58
CA GLU A 98 -12.79 -1.83 -29.48
C GLU A 98 -13.30 -3.26 -29.24
N THR A 99 -12.40 -4.20 -28.98
CA THR A 99 -12.73 -5.63 -28.87
C THR A 99 -12.47 -6.21 -27.49
N THR A 100 -11.75 -5.50 -26.59
CA THR A 100 -11.32 -6.04 -25.30
C THR A 100 -11.01 -4.90 -24.32
N ASN A 101 -10.86 -5.25 -23.05
CA ASN A 101 -10.38 -4.32 -22.03
C ASN A 101 -8.90 -4.60 -21.72
N VAL A 102 -8.19 -3.54 -21.35
CA VAL A 102 -6.84 -3.62 -20.76
C VAL A 102 -6.88 -2.94 -19.40
N TYR A 103 -6.33 -3.60 -18.41
CA TYR A 103 -6.28 -3.09 -17.05
C TYR A 103 -4.91 -2.51 -16.74
N THR A 104 -4.88 -1.43 -15.98
CA THR A 104 -3.66 -0.91 -15.35
C THR A 104 -3.76 -1.17 -13.86
N TYR A 105 -2.83 -1.94 -13.35
CA TYR A 105 -2.66 -2.22 -11.93
C TYR A 105 -1.58 -1.30 -11.37
N GLU A 106 -2.00 -0.27 -10.66
CA GLU A 106 -1.11 0.67 -9.99
C GLU A 106 -0.88 0.23 -8.56
N LEU A 107 0.31 -0.30 -8.30
CA LEU A 107 0.69 -0.76 -6.97
C LEU A 107 0.96 0.44 -6.06
N GLN A 108 0.37 0.40 -4.87
CA GLN A 108 0.60 1.39 -3.82
C GLN A 108 1.66 0.88 -2.86
N ARG A 109 2.45 1.79 -2.31
CA ARG A 109 3.46 1.45 -1.31
C ARG A 109 2.76 0.91 -0.04
N PRO A 110 3.16 -0.26 0.49
CA PRO A 110 2.68 -0.70 1.80
C PRO A 110 3.10 0.28 2.89
N PHE A 111 2.27 0.44 3.89
CA PHE A 111 2.69 1.13 5.10
C PHE A 111 3.85 0.39 5.75
N SER A 112 4.79 1.13 6.34
CA SER A 112 5.74 0.56 7.27
C SER A 112 4.99 -0.03 8.48
N PRO A 113 5.60 -0.93 9.25
CA PRO A 113 4.98 -1.43 10.47
C PRO A 113 4.47 -0.33 11.40
N LYS A 114 5.25 0.72 11.59
CA LYS A 114 4.88 1.85 12.43
C LYS A 114 3.70 2.64 11.87
N GLU A 115 3.73 2.96 10.57
CA GLU A 115 2.62 3.63 9.90
C GLU A 115 1.31 2.82 10.00
N PHE A 116 1.40 1.50 9.81
CA PHE A 116 0.26 0.59 9.94
C PHE A 116 -0.35 0.61 11.34
N LEU A 117 0.49 0.55 12.37
CA LEU A 117 0.06 0.58 13.77
C LEU A 117 -0.55 1.94 14.18
N HIS A 118 -0.17 3.02 13.50
CA HIS A 118 -0.72 4.35 13.72
C HIS A 118 -2.01 4.64 12.93
N ASP A 119 -2.39 3.76 12.03
CA ASP A 119 -3.70 3.82 11.37
C ASP A 119 -4.75 3.19 12.26
N ASP A 120 -5.75 3.98 12.66
CA ASP A 120 -6.75 3.54 13.66
C ASP A 120 -7.57 2.35 13.18
N MET A 121 -7.96 2.33 11.92
CA MET A 121 -8.77 1.26 11.35
C MET A 121 -7.95 -0.02 11.17
N LEU A 122 -6.79 0.08 10.55
CA LEU A 122 -5.93 -1.08 10.26
C LEU A 122 -5.40 -1.70 11.56
N SER A 123 -5.00 -0.89 12.54
CA SER A 123 -4.52 -1.39 13.82
C SER A 123 -5.60 -2.14 14.59
N GLN A 124 -6.84 -1.66 14.58
CA GLN A 124 -7.97 -2.35 15.22
C GLN A 124 -8.32 -3.66 14.51
N LEU A 125 -8.30 -3.68 13.18
CA LEU A 125 -8.51 -4.92 12.41
C LEU A 125 -7.42 -5.94 12.70
N LEU A 126 -6.18 -5.50 12.80
CA LEU A 126 -5.04 -6.37 13.11
C LEU A 126 -5.15 -6.95 14.54
N LEU A 127 -5.50 -6.11 15.52
CA LEU A 127 -5.74 -6.55 16.89
C LEU A 127 -6.84 -7.61 16.95
N HIS A 128 -7.94 -7.37 16.24
CA HIS A 128 -9.06 -8.32 16.18
C HIS A 128 -8.63 -9.65 15.55
N GLN A 129 -7.84 -9.61 14.48
CA GLN A 129 -7.39 -10.79 13.76
C GLN A 129 -6.34 -11.61 14.52
N LEU A 130 -5.37 -10.95 15.13
CA LEU A 130 -4.24 -11.60 15.78
C LEU A 130 -4.49 -11.90 17.27
N GLY A 131 -5.37 -11.14 17.92
CA GLY A 131 -5.56 -11.16 19.38
C GLY A 131 -4.53 -10.29 20.11
N ASP A 132 -4.81 -10.07 21.41
CA ASP A 132 -4.07 -9.10 22.23
C ASP A 132 -2.58 -9.43 22.36
N GLU A 133 -2.23 -10.71 22.56
CA GLU A 133 -0.87 -11.13 22.81
C GLU A 133 0.03 -10.90 21.58
N LYS A 134 -0.38 -11.41 20.42
CA LYS A 134 0.37 -11.25 19.17
C LYS A 134 0.46 -9.80 18.71
N TYR A 135 -0.65 -9.08 18.82
CA TYR A 135 -0.68 -7.66 18.50
C TYR A 135 0.27 -6.84 19.39
N SER A 136 0.26 -7.13 20.69
CA SER A 136 1.13 -6.44 21.65
C SER A 136 2.61 -6.68 21.38
N LEU A 137 2.98 -7.90 20.96
CA LEU A 137 4.37 -8.20 20.54
C LEU A 137 4.79 -7.35 19.35
N LEU A 138 3.95 -7.24 18.33
CA LEU A 138 4.24 -6.42 17.14
C LEU A 138 4.33 -4.94 17.50
N LYS A 139 3.38 -4.47 18.32
CA LYS A 139 3.37 -3.07 18.75
C LYS A 139 4.62 -2.72 19.56
N LYS A 140 5.02 -3.58 20.47
CA LYS A 140 6.23 -3.39 21.30
C LYS A 140 7.50 -3.36 20.44
N GLN A 141 7.55 -4.18 19.40
CA GLN A 141 8.72 -4.27 18.52
C GLN A 141 8.83 -3.08 17.56
N PHE A 142 7.73 -2.65 16.98
CA PHE A 142 7.74 -1.68 15.88
C PHE A 142 7.24 -0.29 16.25
N ASP A 143 6.56 -0.15 17.35
CA ASP A 143 6.15 1.13 17.95
C ASP A 143 6.40 1.10 19.45
N PRO A 144 7.67 1.01 19.87
CA PRO A 144 7.99 1.05 21.30
C PRO A 144 7.48 2.39 21.84
N THR A 145 6.53 2.32 22.78
CA THR A 145 6.15 3.48 23.57
C THR A 145 7.42 4.12 24.09
N HIS A 146 7.55 5.42 23.86
CA HIS A 146 8.72 6.20 24.18
C HIS A 146 9.40 5.69 25.44
N GLN A 147 10.60 5.14 25.30
CA GLN A 147 11.48 5.01 26.46
C GLN A 147 11.54 6.43 27.02
N LYS A 148 10.97 6.63 28.18
CA LYS A 148 11.09 7.90 28.90
C LYS A 148 12.59 8.11 29.05
N HIS A 149 13.13 9.00 28.20
CA HIS A 149 14.51 9.41 28.37
C HIS A 149 14.67 9.94 29.79
N GLN A 150 15.66 9.42 30.51
CA GLN A 150 15.94 9.81 31.89
C GLN A 150 16.55 11.22 31.99
N GLY A 151 16.22 12.10 31.08
CA GLY A 151 16.77 13.42 30.98
C GLY A 151 15.76 14.44 30.48
N ILE A 152 16.10 15.70 30.66
CA ILE A 152 15.32 16.83 30.14
C ILE A 152 15.67 16.97 28.65
N ASN A 153 14.66 17.08 27.80
CA ASN A 153 14.89 17.34 26.38
C ASN A 153 15.37 18.78 26.18
N ILE A 154 16.62 18.95 25.82
CA ILE A 154 17.25 20.26 25.53
C ILE A 154 17.51 20.46 24.04
N THR A 155 16.83 19.70 23.19
CA THR A 155 16.98 19.82 21.73
C THR A 155 16.57 21.20 21.26
N ALA A 156 17.51 21.89 20.60
CA ALA A 156 17.23 23.20 20.02
C ALA A 156 16.15 23.09 18.92
N ALA A 157 15.20 23.99 18.95
CA ALA A 157 14.20 24.07 17.88
C ALA A 157 14.82 24.63 16.60
N PHE A 158 14.29 24.20 15.44
CA PHE A 158 14.80 24.61 14.13
C PHE A 158 14.94 26.14 13.99
N TYR A 159 13.92 26.88 14.37
CA TYR A 159 13.88 28.35 14.27
C TYR A 159 14.83 29.08 15.25
N VAL A 160 15.37 28.38 16.24
CA VAL A 160 16.38 28.90 17.16
C VAL A 160 17.78 28.81 16.54
N VAL A 161 18.02 27.76 15.76
CA VAL A 161 19.33 27.49 15.14
C VAL A 161 19.46 28.17 13.78
N PHE A 162 18.37 28.15 13.00
CA PHE A 162 18.32 28.75 11.68
C PHE A 162 17.45 30.00 11.73
N GLU A 163 18.04 31.15 11.45
CA GLU A 163 17.28 32.37 11.23
C GLU A 163 16.44 32.19 9.97
N THR A 164 15.21 31.76 10.14
CA THR A 164 14.26 31.68 9.03
C THR A 164 13.84 33.11 8.68
N VAL A 165 13.87 33.41 7.39
CA VAL A 165 13.21 34.62 6.85
C VAL A 165 11.77 34.60 7.36
N LYS A 166 11.44 35.53 8.26
CA LYS A 166 10.06 35.68 8.70
C LYS A 166 9.24 35.98 7.45
N PRO A 167 8.17 35.24 7.14
CA PRO A 167 7.26 35.72 6.13
C PRO A 167 6.74 37.06 6.57
N SER A 168 7.05 38.13 5.80
CA SER A 168 6.48 39.42 5.97
C SER A 168 4.99 39.30 5.69
N ILE A 169 4.21 39.18 6.74
CA ILE A 169 2.77 39.41 6.66
C ILE A 169 2.63 40.92 6.52
N GLU A 170 2.56 41.41 5.29
CA GLU A 170 2.00 42.70 5.02
C GLU A 170 0.53 42.65 5.42
N VAL A 171 0.26 43.13 6.62
CA VAL A 171 -1.10 43.49 7.01
C VAL A 171 -1.41 44.79 6.25
N ASP A 172 -2.04 44.66 5.08
CA ASP A 172 -2.71 45.80 4.46
C ASP A 172 -3.79 46.31 5.44
N ARG A 173 -3.42 47.30 6.19
CA ARG A 173 -4.39 48.15 6.86
C ARG A 173 -5.08 48.98 5.78
N LEU A 174 -6.21 48.50 5.34
CA LEU A 174 -7.17 49.40 4.71
C LEU A 174 -7.75 50.29 5.80
N GLU A 175 -7.15 51.48 5.91
CA GLU A 175 -7.85 52.62 6.47
C GLU A 175 -8.90 53.07 5.44
N ASN A 176 -10.15 53.02 5.81
CA ASN A 176 -11.24 54.01 5.70
C ASN A 176 -12.60 53.36 5.87
#